data_98950036dde4f8c3e2e1b4c9b10f5378
#
_entry.id   98950036dde4f8c3e2e1b4c9b10f5378
#
_cell.length_a   1.000
_cell.length_b   1.000
_cell.length_c   1.000
_cell.angle_alpha   90.00
_cell.angle_beta   90.00
_cell.angle_gamma   90.00
#
_symmetry.space_group_name_H-M   'P 1'
#
loop_
_entity.id
_entity.type
_entity.pdbx_description
1 polymer ?
#
loop_
_entity_poly.entity_id
_entity_poly.type
_entity_poly.pdbx_seq_one_letter_code
_entity_poly.pdbx_strand_id
1 'polypeptide(L)'
;MKNKAYVLLSLAGILWGFQPVVVKFIVAEMNPPTLVSFRYLLLSATLFLLMKITHKKDFIPPKSCWLPLIIMGITGVSLNNGSQFTGLQYSTVANATLIAAMTPAVTSLLAFVFLRERLALLQWIGIIISISGTLYLISNGNLDIILHISFNLGDILFFVAQLSWAIYCLISIRVMKKMSVLSVTAWAGVFGAIFIAIYGHFTCDLFIPDLSMKAMASFAYIVWLGGVGAMIFWNIGVKNVGAST
;
A
#
# COMPACT_ATOMS: atom_id res chain seq x y z
N MET A 1 -7.32 21.34 13.06
CA MET A 1 -7.22 19.87 12.92
C MET A 1 -6.86 19.45 11.50
N LYS A 2 -7.44 20.02 10.44
CA LYS A 2 -7.12 19.68 9.03
C LYS A 2 -5.64 19.86 8.67
N ASN A 3 -5.00 20.98 9.06
CA ASN A 3 -3.58 21.22 8.74
C ASN A 3 -2.63 20.13 9.29
N LYS A 4 -2.90 19.61 10.49
CA LYS A 4 -2.13 18.48 11.05
C LYS A 4 -2.30 17.19 10.23
N ALA A 5 -3.51 16.96 9.69
CA ALA A 5 -3.76 15.79 8.86
C ALA A 5 -2.99 15.86 7.53
N TYR A 6 -2.93 17.02 6.90
CA TYR A 6 -2.12 17.20 5.67
C TYR A 6 -0.61 17.00 5.93
N VAL A 7 -0.10 17.50 7.06
CA VAL A 7 1.31 17.26 7.44
C VAL A 7 1.57 15.76 7.62
N LEU A 8 0.68 15.03 8.30
CA LEU A 8 0.81 13.58 8.48
C LEU A 8 0.75 12.82 7.15
N LEU A 9 -0.15 13.21 6.25
CA LEU A 9 -0.23 12.61 4.91
C LEU A 9 1.05 12.89 4.08
N SER A 10 1.59 14.10 4.16
CA SER A 10 2.86 14.44 3.49
C SER A 10 4.03 13.64 4.03
N LEU A 11 4.12 13.48 5.36
CA LEU A 11 5.14 12.64 6.00
C LEU A 11 5.01 11.17 5.57
N ALA A 12 3.78 10.63 5.53
CA ALA A 12 3.54 9.28 5.02
C ALA A 12 3.99 9.15 3.56
N GLY A 13 3.66 10.14 2.72
CA GLY A 13 4.08 10.18 1.32
C GLY A 13 5.60 10.19 1.15
N ILE A 14 6.32 10.98 1.94
CA ILE A 14 7.80 11.01 1.94
C ILE A 14 8.36 9.64 2.33
N LEU A 15 7.88 9.05 3.43
CA LEU A 15 8.33 7.73 3.90
C LEU A 15 8.05 6.64 2.85
N TRP A 16 6.89 6.67 2.20
CA TRP A 16 6.56 5.71 1.15
C TRP A 16 7.30 5.97 -0.16
N GLY A 17 7.65 7.24 -0.46
CA GLY A 17 8.43 7.58 -1.63
C GLY A 17 9.82 6.92 -1.65
N PHE A 18 10.45 6.72 -0.49
CA PHE A 18 11.70 5.99 -0.38
C PHE A 18 11.53 4.46 -0.43
N GLN A 19 10.32 3.94 -0.16
CA GLN A 19 10.09 2.49 -0.04
C GLN A 19 10.50 1.70 -1.29
N PRO A 20 10.15 2.06 -2.54
CA PRO A 20 10.55 1.28 -3.72
C PRO A 20 12.05 1.13 -3.87
N VAL A 21 12.82 2.19 -3.50
CA VAL A 21 14.29 2.16 -3.56
C VAL A 21 14.86 1.13 -2.58
N VAL A 22 14.45 1.19 -1.32
CA VAL A 22 14.95 0.27 -0.29
C VAL A 22 14.47 -1.16 -0.49
N VAL A 23 13.23 -1.34 -0.97
CA VAL A 23 12.68 -2.66 -1.28
C VAL A 23 13.45 -3.34 -2.42
N LYS A 24 13.92 -2.57 -3.41
CA LYS A 24 14.70 -3.13 -4.52
C LYS A 24 15.96 -3.87 -4.03
N PHE A 25 16.58 -3.42 -2.94
CA PHE A 25 17.71 -4.12 -2.35
C PHE A 25 17.31 -5.44 -1.66
N ILE A 26 16.14 -5.47 -1.04
CA ILE A 26 15.68 -6.64 -0.30
C ILE A 26 15.17 -7.73 -1.25
N VAL A 27 14.44 -7.38 -2.30
CA VAL A 27 13.90 -8.37 -3.26
C VAL A 27 14.97 -8.99 -4.15
N ALA A 28 16.19 -8.48 -4.14
CA ALA A 28 17.35 -9.11 -4.74
C ALA A 28 17.87 -10.29 -3.90
N GLU A 29 17.59 -10.32 -2.60
CA GLU A 29 18.10 -11.31 -1.65
C GLU A 29 16.99 -12.17 -1.02
N MET A 30 15.73 -11.71 -1.04
CA MET A 30 14.58 -12.37 -0.41
C MET A 30 13.37 -12.38 -1.33
N ASN A 31 12.65 -13.49 -1.41
CA ASN A 31 11.41 -13.58 -2.18
C ASN A 31 10.32 -12.63 -1.68
N PRO A 32 9.57 -11.94 -2.58
CA PRO A 32 8.51 -11.02 -2.19
C PRO A 32 7.46 -11.58 -1.24
N PRO A 33 6.92 -12.81 -1.39
CA PRO A 33 5.98 -13.38 -0.41
C PRO A 33 6.58 -13.52 0.99
N THR A 34 7.82 -13.97 1.10
CA THR A 34 8.56 -14.07 2.38
C THR A 34 8.71 -12.68 2.99
N LEU A 35 9.20 -11.73 2.19
CA LEU A 35 9.39 -10.34 2.61
C LEU A 35 8.11 -9.71 3.17
N VAL A 36 7.00 -9.81 2.43
CA VAL A 36 5.71 -9.23 2.83
C VAL A 36 5.17 -9.90 4.08
N SER A 37 5.25 -11.24 4.16
CA SER A 37 4.76 -11.99 5.32
C SER A 37 5.46 -11.57 6.61
N PHE A 38 6.79 -11.64 6.63
CA PHE A 38 7.58 -11.29 7.83
C PHE A 38 7.46 -9.80 8.18
N ARG A 39 7.49 -8.93 7.17
CA ARG A 39 7.28 -7.49 7.39
C ARG A 39 5.98 -7.21 8.12
N TYR A 40 4.85 -7.78 7.63
CA TYR A 40 3.55 -7.49 8.22
C TYR A 40 3.30 -8.22 9.54
N LEU A 41 3.91 -9.38 9.80
CA LEU A 41 3.91 -10.01 11.12
C LEU A 41 4.60 -9.12 12.15
N LEU A 42 5.81 -8.62 11.85
CA LEU A 42 6.53 -7.70 12.75
C LEU A 42 5.82 -6.36 12.93
N LEU A 43 5.29 -5.80 11.83
CA LEU A 43 4.50 -4.57 11.86
C LEU A 43 3.27 -4.75 12.76
N SER A 44 2.50 -5.81 12.57
CA SER A 44 1.29 -6.08 13.36
C SER A 44 1.61 -6.34 14.83
N ALA A 45 2.67 -7.10 15.12
CA ALA A 45 3.15 -7.32 16.48
C ALA A 45 3.53 -6.00 17.16
N THR A 46 4.24 -5.11 16.45
CA THR A 46 4.58 -3.77 16.94
C THR A 46 3.32 -2.94 17.22
N LEU A 47 2.33 -2.97 16.33
CA LEU A 47 1.08 -2.24 16.54
C LEU A 47 0.27 -2.79 17.72
N PHE A 48 0.19 -4.12 17.89
CA PHE A 48 -0.45 -4.71 19.08
C PHE A 48 0.27 -4.33 20.37
N LEU A 49 1.61 -4.30 20.35
CA LEU A 49 2.39 -3.82 21.50
C LEU A 49 2.08 -2.35 21.82
N LEU A 50 2.03 -1.49 20.78
CA LEU A 50 1.64 -0.08 20.95
C LEU A 50 0.22 0.06 21.49
N MET A 51 -0.72 -0.77 21.03
CA MET A 51 -2.09 -0.78 21.58
C MET A 51 -2.09 -1.15 23.07
N LYS A 52 -1.30 -2.15 23.45
CA LYS A 52 -1.16 -2.56 24.89
C LYS A 52 -0.59 -1.42 25.72
N ILE A 53 0.48 -0.77 25.28
CA ILE A 53 1.14 0.35 26.00
C ILE A 53 0.21 1.56 26.07
N THR A 54 -0.55 1.85 25.03
CA THR A 54 -1.48 3.00 25.00
C THR A 54 -2.84 2.70 25.58
N HIS A 55 -3.00 1.55 26.24
CA HIS A 55 -4.24 1.09 26.88
C HIS A 55 -5.48 1.17 25.97
N LYS A 56 -5.32 0.88 24.68
CA LYS A 56 -6.45 0.79 23.76
C LYS A 56 -7.27 -0.46 24.06
N LYS A 57 -8.59 -0.31 24.12
CA LYS A 57 -9.52 -1.41 24.50
C LYS A 57 -10.03 -2.22 23.31
N ASP A 58 -9.81 -1.78 22.09
CA ASP A 58 -10.34 -2.39 20.85
C ASP A 58 -9.39 -3.42 20.22
N PHE A 59 -8.82 -4.32 21.08
CA PHE A 59 -7.99 -5.43 20.60
C PHE A 59 -8.76 -6.42 19.73
N ILE A 60 -10.00 -6.71 20.10
CA ILE A 60 -10.83 -7.69 19.39
C ILE A 60 -11.80 -6.94 18.48
N PRO A 61 -11.77 -7.21 17.16
CA PRO A 61 -12.68 -6.58 16.23
C PRO A 61 -14.14 -6.94 16.52
N PRO A 62 -15.07 -5.98 16.39
CA PRO A 62 -16.50 -6.29 16.37
C PRO A 62 -16.82 -7.31 15.26
N LYS A 63 -17.81 -8.18 15.47
CA LYS A 63 -18.19 -9.22 14.50
C LYS A 63 -18.42 -8.67 13.09
N SER A 64 -18.97 -7.46 12.97
CA SER A 64 -19.22 -6.79 11.69
C SER A 64 -17.96 -6.28 10.96
N CYS A 65 -16.79 -6.30 11.61
CA CYS A 65 -15.54 -5.81 11.02
C CYS A 65 -14.62 -6.94 10.52
N TRP A 66 -14.87 -8.21 10.88
CA TRP A 66 -14.00 -9.33 10.50
C TRP A 66 -13.86 -9.48 8.99
N LEU A 67 -14.98 -9.62 8.27
CA LEU A 67 -14.94 -9.75 6.80
C LEU A 67 -14.30 -8.53 6.12
N PRO A 68 -14.66 -7.27 6.45
CA PRO A 68 -13.93 -6.12 5.94
C PRO A 68 -12.42 -6.14 6.22
N LEU A 69 -11.99 -6.55 7.43
CA LEU A 69 -10.57 -6.63 7.77
C LEU A 69 -9.83 -7.71 6.97
N ILE A 70 -10.47 -8.86 6.73
CA ILE A 70 -9.93 -9.91 5.86
C ILE A 70 -9.75 -9.37 4.44
N ILE A 71 -10.76 -8.71 3.87
CA ILE A 71 -10.68 -8.12 2.52
C ILE A 71 -9.57 -7.06 2.48
N MET A 72 -9.46 -6.22 3.52
CA MET A 72 -8.38 -5.24 3.65
C MET A 72 -7.00 -5.91 3.72
N GLY A 73 -6.86 -7.03 4.43
CA GLY A 73 -5.63 -7.81 4.48
C GLY A 73 -5.24 -8.35 3.09
N ILE A 74 -6.21 -8.94 2.38
CA ILE A 74 -5.98 -9.44 1.02
C ILE A 74 -5.61 -8.29 0.08
N THR A 75 -6.38 -7.22 0.04
CA THR A 75 -6.19 -6.13 -0.92
C THR A 75 -5.03 -5.22 -0.55
N GLY A 76 -4.98 -4.71 0.68
CA GLY A 76 -3.99 -3.70 1.10
C GLY A 76 -2.62 -4.28 1.47
N VAL A 77 -2.54 -5.58 1.76
CA VAL A 77 -1.28 -6.23 2.15
C VAL A 77 -0.85 -7.25 1.11
N SER A 78 -1.61 -8.35 0.95
CA SER A 78 -1.18 -9.44 0.07
C SER A 78 -1.09 -9.02 -1.38
N LEU A 79 -2.16 -8.52 -1.97
CA LEU A 79 -2.18 -8.12 -3.37
C LEU A 79 -1.39 -6.83 -3.60
N ASN A 80 -1.57 -5.80 -2.78
CA ASN A 80 -0.87 -4.54 -2.97
C ASN A 80 0.65 -4.70 -2.84
N ASN A 81 1.14 -5.16 -1.69
CA ASN A 81 2.59 -5.26 -1.48
C ASN A 81 3.19 -6.46 -2.22
N GLY A 82 2.48 -7.59 -2.30
CA GLY A 82 2.92 -8.76 -3.06
C GLY A 82 3.14 -8.41 -4.52
N SER A 83 2.15 -7.79 -5.19
CA SER A 83 2.29 -7.36 -6.58
C SER A 83 3.33 -6.27 -6.75
N GLN A 84 3.36 -5.26 -5.86
CA GLN A 84 4.35 -4.18 -5.95
C GLN A 84 5.78 -4.68 -5.82
N PHE A 85 6.06 -5.56 -4.86
CA PHE A 85 7.42 -6.05 -4.62
C PHE A 85 7.85 -7.07 -5.67
N THR A 86 6.93 -7.93 -6.13
CA THR A 86 7.19 -8.79 -7.29
C THR A 86 7.40 -7.95 -8.55
N GLY A 87 6.61 -6.90 -8.76
CA GLY A 87 6.76 -5.98 -9.89
C GLY A 87 8.15 -5.34 -9.96
N LEU A 88 8.77 -5.04 -8.81
CA LEU A 88 10.14 -4.51 -8.74
C LEU A 88 11.22 -5.50 -9.20
N GLN A 89 10.93 -6.79 -9.29
CA GLN A 89 11.85 -7.77 -9.88
C GLN A 89 11.86 -7.69 -11.42
N TYR A 90 10.71 -7.31 -12.02
CA TYR A 90 10.52 -7.29 -13.48
C TYR A 90 10.54 -5.89 -14.10
N SER A 91 10.46 -4.83 -13.28
CA SER A 91 10.42 -3.45 -13.75
C SER A 91 11.31 -2.53 -12.91
N THR A 92 11.23 -1.23 -13.16
CA THR A 92 12.08 -0.22 -12.53
C THR A 92 11.39 0.49 -11.36
N VAL A 93 12.19 1.06 -10.45
CA VAL A 93 11.68 1.95 -9.40
C VAL A 93 10.98 3.16 -10.00
N ALA A 94 11.47 3.67 -11.14
CA ALA A 94 10.87 4.80 -11.83
C ALA A 94 9.44 4.47 -12.27
N ASN A 95 9.22 3.34 -12.97
CA ASN A 95 7.89 2.90 -13.39
C ASN A 95 6.97 2.66 -12.19
N ALA A 96 7.48 2.04 -11.10
CA ALA A 96 6.72 1.85 -9.87
C ALA A 96 6.20 3.18 -9.30
N THR A 97 7.07 4.20 -9.23
CA THR A 97 6.69 5.51 -8.68
C THR A 97 5.76 6.30 -9.60
N LEU A 98 5.94 6.18 -10.91
CA LEU A 98 5.06 6.82 -11.90
C LEU A 98 3.66 6.23 -11.86
N ILE A 99 3.54 4.89 -11.83
CA ILE A 99 2.24 4.22 -11.72
C ILE A 99 1.62 4.51 -10.35
N ALA A 100 2.40 4.57 -9.27
CA ALA A 100 1.91 4.96 -7.96
C ALA A 100 1.37 6.39 -7.91
N ALA A 101 1.87 7.31 -8.72
CA ALA A 101 1.33 8.66 -8.84
C ALA A 101 -0.10 8.71 -9.39
N MET A 102 -0.57 7.64 -10.04
CA MET A 102 -1.97 7.50 -10.47
C MET A 102 -2.93 7.10 -9.33
N THR A 103 -2.42 6.74 -8.14
CA THR A 103 -3.26 6.27 -7.03
C THR A 103 -4.45 7.19 -6.70
N PRO A 104 -4.31 8.53 -6.63
CA PRO A 104 -5.44 9.41 -6.38
C PRO A 104 -6.50 9.33 -7.48
N ALA A 105 -6.09 9.23 -8.75
CA ALA A 105 -7.00 9.08 -9.89
C ALA A 105 -7.77 7.75 -9.82
N VAL A 106 -7.06 6.65 -9.60
CA VAL A 106 -7.67 5.31 -9.44
C VAL A 106 -8.62 5.27 -8.25
N THR A 107 -8.22 5.82 -7.11
CA THR A 107 -9.06 5.86 -5.90
C THR A 107 -10.32 6.69 -6.13
N SER A 108 -10.21 7.85 -6.78
CA SER A 108 -11.36 8.71 -7.09
C SER A 108 -12.34 8.04 -8.07
N LEU A 109 -11.82 7.37 -9.10
CA LEU A 109 -12.66 6.62 -10.04
C LEU A 109 -13.40 5.46 -9.35
N LEU A 110 -12.73 4.72 -8.47
CA LEU A 110 -13.38 3.66 -7.69
C LEU A 110 -14.42 4.22 -6.70
N ALA A 111 -14.15 5.36 -6.06
CA ALA A 111 -15.11 6.04 -5.20
C ALA A 111 -16.35 6.48 -5.99
N PHE A 112 -16.17 7.03 -7.19
CA PHE A 112 -17.26 7.37 -8.10
C PHE A 112 -18.12 6.15 -8.45
N VAL A 113 -17.50 5.03 -8.84
CA VAL A 113 -18.21 3.82 -9.28
C VAL A 113 -18.87 3.09 -8.09
N PHE A 114 -18.13 2.83 -7.01
CA PHE A 114 -18.59 1.96 -5.92
C PHE A 114 -19.28 2.69 -4.78
N LEU A 115 -18.91 3.93 -4.51
CA LEU A 115 -19.53 4.74 -3.48
C LEU A 115 -20.56 5.71 -4.05
N ARG A 116 -20.68 5.80 -5.40
CA ARG A 116 -21.53 6.74 -6.13
C ARG A 116 -21.28 8.20 -5.72
N GLU A 117 -20.04 8.51 -5.35
CA GLU A 117 -19.60 9.88 -5.06
C GLU A 117 -19.58 10.68 -6.36
N ARG A 118 -20.15 11.89 -6.33
CA ARG A 118 -20.11 12.79 -7.50
C ARG A 118 -18.74 13.47 -7.55
N LEU A 119 -18.01 13.25 -8.62
CA LEU A 119 -16.74 13.95 -8.86
C LEU A 119 -17.04 15.36 -9.41
N ALA A 120 -16.41 16.36 -8.81
CA ALA A 120 -16.43 17.73 -9.33
C ALA A 120 -15.65 17.80 -10.65
N LEU A 121 -15.97 18.80 -11.49
CA LEU A 121 -15.26 19.00 -12.78
C LEU A 121 -13.74 19.10 -12.59
N LEU A 122 -13.28 19.79 -11.54
CA LEU A 122 -11.85 19.92 -11.23
C LEU A 122 -11.19 18.56 -10.93
N GLN A 123 -11.91 17.63 -10.31
CA GLN A 123 -11.40 16.27 -10.05
C GLN A 123 -11.27 15.47 -11.35
N TRP A 124 -12.23 15.59 -12.29
CA TRP A 124 -12.12 14.99 -13.62
C TRP A 124 -10.91 15.52 -14.39
N ILE A 125 -10.70 16.84 -14.37
CA ILE A 125 -9.53 17.47 -14.99
C ILE A 125 -8.25 16.92 -14.35
N GLY A 126 -8.19 16.82 -13.01
CA GLY A 126 -7.05 16.25 -12.29
C GLY A 126 -6.75 14.79 -12.65
N ILE A 127 -7.80 13.97 -12.81
CA ILE A 127 -7.67 12.56 -13.25
C ILE A 127 -7.05 12.51 -14.67
N ILE A 128 -7.57 13.31 -15.61
CA ILE A 128 -7.07 13.34 -16.98
C ILE A 128 -5.60 13.78 -17.02
N ILE A 129 -5.25 14.84 -16.30
CA ILE A 129 -3.87 15.33 -16.20
C ILE A 129 -2.95 14.26 -15.60
N SER A 130 -3.38 13.56 -14.54
CA SER A 130 -2.60 12.49 -13.89
C SER A 130 -2.34 11.33 -14.84
N ILE A 131 -3.36 10.86 -15.56
CA ILE A 131 -3.22 9.76 -16.54
C ILE A 131 -2.33 10.19 -17.69
N SER A 132 -2.58 11.37 -18.29
CA SER A 132 -1.79 11.89 -19.42
C SER A 132 -0.33 12.11 -19.03
N GLY A 133 -0.08 12.67 -17.84
CA GLY A 133 1.28 12.89 -17.33
C GLY A 133 2.03 11.57 -17.10
N THR A 134 1.36 10.56 -16.56
CA THR A 134 1.97 9.22 -16.36
C THR A 134 2.29 8.57 -17.70
N LEU A 135 1.37 8.61 -18.68
CA LEU A 135 1.61 8.09 -20.03
C LEU A 135 2.77 8.83 -20.71
N TYR A 136 2.82 10.16 -20.61
CA TYR A 136 3.91 10.97 -21.16
C TYR A 136 5.28 10.57 -20.56
N LEU A 137 5.33 10.35 -19.25
CA LEU A 137 6.58 9.97 -18.57
C LEU A 137 7.01 8.54 -18.91
N ILE A 138 6.08 7.57 -18.96
CA ILE A 138 6.39 6.18 -19.33
C ILE A 138 6.87 6.10 -20.79
N SER A 139 6.31 6.93 -21.67
CA SER A 139 6.67 6.96 -23.09
C SER A 139 7.90 7.82 -23.42
N ASN A 140 8.49 8.50 -22.42
CA ASN A 140 9.53 9.51 -22.66
C ASN A 140 9.11 10.58 -23.69
N GLY A 141 7.82 10.93 -23.74
CA GLY A 141 7.26 11.86 -24.69
C GLY A 141 7.15 11.37 -26.15
N ASN A 142 7.40 10.10 -26.41
CA ASN A 142 7.30 9.50 -27.74
C ASN A 142 5.92 8.87 -27.95
N LEU A 143 5.14 9.41 -28.88
CA LEU A 143 3.79 8.91 -29.21
C LEU A 143 3.82 7.48 -29.78
N ASP A 144 4.84 7.10 -30.53
CA ASP A 144 4.97 5.75 -31.06
C ASP A 144 5.12 4.72 -29.93
N ILE A 145 5.80 5.09 -28.84
CA ILE A 145 5.86 4.25 -27.65
C ILE A 145 4.49 4.13 -27.01
N ILE A 146 3.68 5.20 -26.95
CA ILE A 146 2.31 5.14 -26.42
C ILE A 146 1.42 4.20 -27.27
N LEU A 147 1.54 4.25 -28.58
CA LEU A 147 0.74 3.43 -29.48
C LEU A 147 1.17 1.95 -29.46
N HIS A 148 2.43 1.68 -29.13
CA HIS A 148 3.02 0.33 -29.10
C HIS A 148 3.48 -0.05 -27.68
N ILE A 149 2.86 0.52 -26.63
CA ILE A 149 3.23 0.21 -25.23
C ILE A 149 3.14 -1.29 -25.01
N SER A 150 4.27 -1.93 -24.89
CA SER A 150 4.39 -3.26 -24.31
C SER A 150 4.60 -3.11 -22.80
N PHE A 151 3.51 -3.20 -22.03
CA PHE A 151 3.64 -3.29 -20.58
C PHE A 151 4.37 -4.58 -20.23
N ASN A 152 5.45 -4.46 -19.46
CA ASN A 152 6.07 -5.64 -18.89
C ASN A 152 5.23 -6.16 -17.69
N LEU A 153 5.49 -7.39 -17.28
CA LEU A 153 4.78 -8.01 -16.16
C LEU A 153 4.86 -7.14 -14.89
N GLY A 154 5.98 -6.48 -14.64
CA GLY A 154 6.17 -5.61 -13.47
C GLY A 154 5.24 -4.41 -13.49
N ASP A 155 5.04 -3.78 -14.63
CA ASP A 155 4.14 -2.62 -14.79
C ASP A 155 2.68 -3.04 -14.54
N ILE A 156 2.26 -4.20 -15.07
CA ILE A 156 0.93 -4.78 -14.80
C ILE A 156 0.75 -5.03 -13.31
N LEU A 157 1.76 -5.60 -12.64
CA LEU A 157 1.71 -5.85 -11.21
C LEU A 157 1.63 -4.54 -10.40
N PHE A 158 2.27 -3.45 -10.84
CA PHE A 158 2.10 -2.15 -10.21
C PHE A 158 0.67 -1.61 -10.34
N PHE A 159 0.01 -1.77 -11.49
CA PHE A 159 -1.41 -1.40 -11.64
C PHE A 159 -2.31 -2.23 -10.72
N VAL A 160 -2.10 -3.54 -10.63
CA VAL A 160 -2.82 -4.42 -9.69
C VAL A 160 -2.62 -3.94 -8.25
N ALA A 161 -1.40 -3.56 -7.89
CA ALA A 161 -1.10 -3.03 -6.57
C ALA A 161 -1.90 -1.75 -6.28
N GLN A 162 -1.94 -0.78 -7.22
CA GLN A 162 -2.67 0.48 -7.02
C GLN A 162 -4.19 0.26 -6.92
N LEU A 163 -4.75 -0.60 -7.77
CA LEU A 163 -6.17 -0.95 -7.70
C LEU A 163 -6.53 -1.59 -6.35
N SER A 164 -5.69 -2.53 -5.90
CA SER A 164 -5.86 -3.21 -4.61
C SER A 164 -5.77 -2.25 -3.42
N TRP A 165 -4.82 -1.31 -3.48
CA TRP A 165 -4.69 -0.24 -2.48
C TRP A 165 -5.91 0.67 -2.41
N ALA A 166 -6.45 1.06 -3.56
CA ALA A 166 -7.65 1.89 -3.61
C ALA A 166 -8.85 1.18 -2.94
N ILE A 167 -9.03 -0.13 -3.18
CA ILE A 167 -10.07 -0.93 -2.50
C ILE A 167 -9.84 -0.93 -0.99
N TYR A 168 -8.60 -1.14 -0.53
CA TYR A 168 -8.24 -1.04 0.89
C TYR A 168 -8.66 0.30 1.47
N CYS A 169 -8.33 1.42 0.81
CA CYS A 169 -8.66 2.76 1.27
C CYS A 169 -10.17 2.96 1.46
N LEU A 170 -10.99 2.53 0.47
CA LEU A 170 -12.44 2.67 0.54
C LEU A 170 -13.08 1.88 1.69
N ILE A 171 -12.58 0.67 1.96
CA ILE A 171 -13.06 -0.16 3.07
C ILE A 171 -12.58 0.40 4.40
N SER A 172 -11.33 0.86 4.47
CA SER A 172 -10.71 1.36 5.71
C SER A 172 -11.48 2.50 6.34
N ILE A 173 -12.02 3.43 5.55
CA ILE A 173 -12.84 4.56 6.03
C ILE A 173 -14.05 4.07 6.84
N ARG A 174 -14.73 3.02 6.36
CA ARG A 174 -15.90 2.46 7.04
C ARG A 174 -15.52 1.73 8.32
N VAL A 175 -14.42 0.96 8.29
CA VAL A 175 -13.95 0.18 9.44
C VAL A 175 -13.40 1.10 10.54
N MET A 176 -12.66 2.15 10.18
CA MET A 176 -12.12 3.13 11.12
C MET A 176 -13.18 3.99 11.84
N LYS A 177 -14.44 3.92 11.42
CA LYS A 177 -15.56 4.49 12.21
C LYS A 177 -15.90 3.65 13.44
N LYS A 178 -15.53 2.36 13.45
CA LYS A 178 -15.88 1.38 14.51
C LYS A 178 -14.67 0.93 15.33
N MET A 179 -13.46 1.10 14.81
CA MET A 179 -12.22 0.63 15.41
C MET A 179 -11.15 1.72 15.34
N SER A 180 -10.15 1.63 16.23
CA SER A 180 -8.98 2.52 16.17
C SER A 180 -8.12 2.21 14.93
N VAL A 181 -7.40 3.24 14.48
CA VAL A 181 -6.43 3.12 13.37
C VAL A 181 -5.42 1.99 13.62
N LEU A 182 -4.89 1.91 14.85
CA LEU A 182 -3.92 0.89 15.23
C LEU A 182 -4.49 -0.52 15.08
N SER A 183 -5.71 -0.74 15.61
CA SER A 183 -6.38 -2.04 15.55
C SER A 183 -6.69 -2.45 14.11
N VAL A 184 -7.24 -1.53 13.31
CA VAL A 184 -7.53 -1.79 11.88
C VAL A 184 -6.27 -2.19 11.12
N THR A 185 -5.19 -1.42 11.29
CA THR A 185 -3.91 -1.68 10.59
C THR A 185 -3.27 -2.99 11.04
N ALA A 186 -3.29 -3.27 12.37
CA ALA A 186 -2.72 -4.50 12.91
C ALA A 186 -3.45 -5.75 12.40
N TRP A 187 -4.78 -5.77 12.46
CA TRP A 187 -5.57 -6.92 12.02
C TRP A 187 -5.52 -7.12 10.50
N ALA A 188 -5.62 -6.05 9.71
CA ALA A 188 -5.43 -6.16 8.27
C ALA A 188 -4.03 -6.68 7.92
N GLY A 189 -3.00 -6.24 8.68
CA GLY A 189 -1.64 -6.74 8.56
C GLY A 189 -1.52 -8.25 8.84
N VAL A 190 -2.13 -8.75 9.92
CA VAL A 190 -2.15 -10.17 10.26
C VAL A 190 -2.81 -11.00 9.16
N PHE A 191 -4.02 -10.62 8.73
CA PHE A 191 -4.70 -11.35 7.67
C PHE A 191 -3.92 -11.34 6.37
N GLY A 192 -3.39 -10.19 5.98
CA GLY A 192 -2.57 -10.10 4.78
C GLY A 192 -1.30 -10.92 4.86
N ALA A 193 -0.61 -10.91 6.01
CA ALA A 193 0.57 -11.75 6.21
C ALA A 193 0.25 -13.24 6.09
N ILE A 194 -0.88 -13.69 6.65
CA ILE A 194 -1.33 -15.08 6.54
C ILE A 194 -1.62 -15.44 5.09
N PHE A 195 -2.38 -14.62 4.36
CA PHE A 195 -2.76 -14.92 2.97
C PHE A 195 -1.54 -14.95 2.05
N ILE A 196 -0.60 -13.99 2.17
CA ILE A 196 0.59 -14.00 1.34
C ILE A 196 1.56 -15.12 1.74
N ALA A 197 1.58 -15.53 3.02
CA ALA A 197 2.36 -16.69 3.46
C ALA A 197 1.79 -17.99 2.88
N ILE A 198 0.47 -18.17 2.88
CA ILE A 198 -0.19 -19.33 2.24
C ILE A 198 0.17 -19.34 0.74
N TYR A 199 0.04 -18.22 0.04
CA TYR A 199 0.44 -18.12 -1.37
C TYR A 199 1.92 -18.46 -1.56
N GLY A 200 2.80 -17.90 -0.73
CA GLY A 200 4.24 -18.16 -0.78
C GLY A 200 4.59 -19.62 -0.53
N HIS A 201 3.87 -20.29 0.38
CA HIS A 201 4.09 -21.72 0.64
C HIS A 201 3.90 -22.61 -0.60
N PHE A 202 2.98 -22.23 -1.50
CA PHE A 202 2.72 -22.96 -2.74
C PHE A 202 3.56 -22.51 -3.94
N THR A 203 4.20 -21.35 -3.88
CA THR A 203 4.87 -20.74 -5.03
C THR A 203 6.37 -20.54 -4.87
N CYS A 204 6.88 -20.53 -3.66
CA CYS A 204 8.29 -20.35 -3.34
C CYS A 204 8.64 -20.95 -1.97
N ASP A 205 9.93 -21.08 -1.70
CA ASP A 205 10.40 -21.45 -0.37
C ASP A 205 10.30 -20.25 0.57
N LEU A 206 9.49 -20.38 1.62
CA LEU A 206 9.35 -19.36 2.66
C LEU A 206 10.47 -19.52 3.68
N PHE A 207 11.63 -18.97 3.39
CA PHE A 207 12.72 -18.91 4.37
C PHE A 207 13.35 -17.51 4.39
N ILE A 208 13.96 -17.17 5.51
CA ILE A 208 14.74 -15.93 5.64
C ILE A 208 16.17 -16.27 5.29
N PRO A 209 16.71 -15.76 4.16
CA PRO A 209 18.10 -15.96 3.80
C PRO A 209 19.04 -15.16 4.71
N ASP A 210 20.34 -15.42 4.61
CA ASP A 210 21.35 -14.55 5.20
C ASP A 210 21.36 -13.21 4.44
N LEU A 211 20.77 -12.20 5.06
CA LEU A 211 20.65 -10.89 4.46
C LEU A 211 21.93 -10.07 4.65
N SER A 212 22.32 -9.34 3.61
CA SER A 212 23.35 -8.32 3.74
C SER A 212 22.96 -7.24 4.74
N MET A 213 23.93 -6.55 5.34
CA MET A 213 23.68 -5.43 6.26
C MET A 213 22.77 -4.36 5.62
N LYS A 214 22.93 -4.14 4.31
CA LYS A 214 22.09 -3.18 3.54
C LYS A 214 20.64 -3.65 3.45
N ALA A 215 20.42 -4.94 3.17
CA ALA A 215 19.08 -5.52 3.13
C ALA A 215 18.42 -5.53 4.52
N MET A 216 19.17 -5.83 5.58
CA MET A 216 18.69 -5.77 6.97
C MET A 216 18.26 -4.36 7.37
N ALA A 217 19.08 -3.34 7.09
CA ALA A 217 18.76 -1.93 7.36
C ALA A 217 17.52 -1.48 6.56
N SER A 218 17.44 -1.91 5.29
CA SER A 218 16.29 -1.67 4.42
C SER A 218 15.02 -2.34 4.95
N PHE A 219 15.13 -3.57 5.45
CA PHE A 219 14.02 -4.30 6.06
C PHE A 219 13.53 -3.60 7.34
N ALA A 220 14.45 -3.17 8.21
CA ALA A 220 14.10 -2.38 9.40
C ALA A 220 13.36 -1.09 9.02
N TYR A 221 13.84 -0.38 7.99
CA TYR A 221 13.16 0.81 7.48
C TYR A 221 11.72 0.54 7.07
N ILE A 222 11.48 -0.48 6.22
CA ILE A 222 10.13 -0.76 5.70
C ILE A 222 9.18 -1.33 6.76
N VAL A 223 9.69 -1.93 7.84
CA VAL A 223 8.85 -2.37 8.98
C VAL A 223 8.43 -1.18 9.82
N TRP A 224 9.37 -0.40 10.34
CA TRP A 224 9.07 0.59 11.37
C TRP A 224 8.79 1.98 10.82
N LEU A 225 9.60 2.52 9.93
CA LEU A 225 9.38 3.86 9.39
C LEU A 225 8.35 3.85 8.26
N GLY A 226 8.62 3.12 7.19
CA GLY A 226 7.73 3.00 6.05
C GLY A 226 6.49 2.14 6.30
N GLY A 227 6.53 1.29 7.34
CA GLY A 227 5.40 0.45 7.78
C GLY A 227 4.60 1.11 8.89
N VAL A 228 5.02 0.91 10.15
CA VAL A 228 4.27 1.37 11.34
C VAL A 228 4.04 2.88 11.30
N GLY A 229 5.10 3.67 11.09
CA GLY A 229 5.02 5.14 11.10
C GLY A 229 4.14 5.67 9.97
N ALA A 230 4.45 5.31 8.74
CA ALA A 230 3.73 5.81 7.57
C ALA A 230 2.26 5.36 7.56
N MET A 231 1.95 4.10 7.93
CA MET A 231 0.57 3.61 8.00
C MET A 231 -0.25 4.32 9.08
N ILE A 232 0.34 4.61 10.24
CA ILE A 232 -0.34 5.39 11.29
C ILE A 232 -0.63 6.81 10.77
N PHE A 233 0.37 7.48 10.19
CA PHE A 233 0.23 8.84 9.65
C PHE A 233 -0.83 8.89 8.56
N TRP A 234 -0.79 7.96 7.62
CA TRP A 234 -1.76 7.84 6.54
C TRP A 234 -3.18 7.63 7.08
N ASN A 235 -3.40 6.63 7.90
CA ASN A 235 -4.73 6.31 8.41
C ASN A 235 -5.31 7.42 9.30
N ILE A 236 -4.48 8.11 10.10
CA ILE A 236 -4.93 9.29 10.86
C ILE A 236 -5.30 10.42 9.89
N GLY A 237 -4.50 10.64 8.86
CA GLY A 237 -4.77 11.65 7.83
C GLY A 237 -6.08 11.38 7.12
N VAL A 238 -6.24 10.20 6.54
CA VAL A 238 -7.45 9.77 5.81
C VAL A 238 -8.71 9.81 6.70
N LYS A 239 -8.60 9.42 7.97
CA LYS A 239 -9.72 9.51 8.93
C LYS A 239 -10.23 10.95 9.10
N ASN A 240 -9.34 11.95 9.02
CA ASN A 240 -9.68 13.35 9.28
C ASN A 240 -10.07 14.13 8.02
N VAL A 241 -9.59 13.77 6.84
CA VAL A 241 -9.85 14.53 5.60
C VAL A 241 -10.56 13.73 4.51
N GLY A 242 -10.66 12.40 4.63
CA GLY A 242 -11.25 11.52 3.61
C GLY A 242 -10.19 10.89 2.71
N ALA A 243 -10.61 9.88 1.90
CA ALA A 243 -9.70 9.15 1.00
C ALA A 243 -9.53 9.84 -0.37
N SER A 244 -10.45 10.71 -0.75
CA SER A 244 -10.48 11.41 -2.03
C SER A 244 -9.90 12.84 -1.97
N THR A 245 -9.33 13.22 -0.84
CA THR A 245 -8.70 14.52 -0.63
C THR A 245 -7.20 14.41 -0.71
#